data_6006738c188d82db6935ed95cc9f752e
#
_entry.id   6006738c188d82db6935ed95cc9f752e
#
_cell.length_a   1.000
_cell.length_b   1.000
_cell.length_c   1.000
_cell.angle_alpha   90.00
_cell.angle_beta   90.00
_cell.angle_gamma   90.00
#
_symmetry.space_group_name_H-M   'P 1'
#
loop_
_entity.id
_entity.type
_entity.pdbx_description
1 polymer ?
#
loop_
_entity_poly.entity_id
_entity_poly.type
_entity_poly.pdbx_seq_one_letter_code
_entity_poly.pdbx_strand_id
1 'polypeptide(L)'
;PLAFFGQKSDQSGYFAARMAMMLGECPKEIVIFRQINEGRLGSNQQENREKGFRKYMQEHFPDCKIVELNLYAKRPDEDEALMNRFFQENPQVTCGITFNSKVYIIGEYLIGHNMKNFKLIGYDLLHRNVSCLKEGAVDFLIAQQPTAQGYSGVESLCNHLIFKKEVKQCNYMPITLLAVENVDFYLDAHKK
;
A
#
# COMPACT_ATOMS: atom_id res chain seq x y z
N PRO A 1 16.86 18.25 -0.51
CA PRO A 1 17.62 17.03 -0.19
C PRO A 1 18.72 16.81 -1.21
N LEU A 2 19.85 16.21 -0.80
CA LEU A 2 20.96 15.88 -1.68
C LEU A 2 20.54 14.85 -2.73
N ALA A 3 19.87 13.81 -2.29
CA ALA A 3 19.31 12.77 -3.14
C ALA A 3 18.02 12.19 -2.53
N PHE A 4 17.17 11.65 -3.39
CA PHE A 4 15.97 10.90 -3.03
C PHE A 4 16.08 9.47 -3.57
N PHE A 5 15.79 8.50 -2.73
CA PHE A 5 15.67 7.08 -3.09
C PHE A 5 14.29 6.58 -2.64
N GLY A 6 13.49 6.08 -3.56
CA GLY A 6 12.15 5.60 -3.26
C GLY A 6 11.33 5.39 -4.52
N GLN A 7 10.13 4.85 -4.37
CA GLN A 7 9.21 4.71 -5.50
C GLN A 7 8.65 6.08 -5.91
N LYS A 8 8.36 6.24 -7.19
CA LYS A 8 7.55 7.36 -7.68
C LYS A 8 6.11 7.13 -7.20
N SER A 9 5.72 7.85 -6.15
CA SER A 9 4.51 7.52 -5.36
C SER A 9 3.22 7.61 -6.16
N ASP A 10 3.06 8.62 -7.03
CA ASP A 10 1.92 8.76 -7.92
C ASP A 10 1.83 7.59 -8.92
N GLN A 11 2.96 7.19 -9.51
CA GLN A 11 3.02 6.05 -10.41
C GLN A 11 2.72 4.73 -9.68
N SER A 12 3.20 4.60 -8.44
CA SER A 12 2.90 3.42 -7.61
C SER A 12 1.41 3.29 -7.29
N GLY A 13 0.75 4.40 -6.97
CA GLY A 13 -0.70 4.42 -6.76
C GLY A 13 -1.50 4.13 -8.03
N TYR A 14 -1.08 4.69 -9.17
CA TYR A 14 -1.67 4.41 -10.48
C TYR A 14 -1.56 2.91 -10.84
N PHE A 15 -0.39 2.32 -10.60
CA PHE A 15 -0.15 0.88 -10.77
C PHE A 15 -1.04 0.05 -9.83
N ALA A 16 -1.15 0.44 -8.56
CA ALA A 16 -1.99 -0.26 -7.59
C ALA A 16 -3.47 -0.28 -8.01
N ALA A 17 -3.98 0.82 -8.56
CA ALA A 17 -5.34 0.87 -9.09
C ALA A 17 -5.55 -0.12 -10.24
N ARG A 18 -4.59 -0.18 -11.17
CA ARG A 18 -4.63 -1.16 -12.27
C ARG A 18 -4.66 -2.59 -11.74
N MET A 19 -3.84 -2.91 -10.73
CA MET A 19 -3.82 -4.24 -10.13
C MET A 19 -5.12 -4.57 -9.41
N ALA A 20 -5.73 -3.61 -8.71
CA ALA A 20 -7.02 -3.79 -8.06
C ALA A 20 -8.12 -4.16 -9.08
N MET A 21 -8.13 -3.50 -10.23
CA MET A 21 -9.11 -3.77 -11.29
C MET A 21 -8.88 -5.10 -12.04
N MET A 22 -7.72 -5.73 -11.87
CA MET A 22 -7.41 -7.05 -12.46
C MET A 22 -7.76 -8.23 -11.53
N LEU A 23 -8.17 -7.98 -10.28
CA LEU A 23 -8.49 -9.05 -9.31
C LEU A 23 -9.86 -9.73 -9.54
N GLY A 24 -10.61 -9.33 -10.54
CA GLY A 24 -11.91 -9.90 -10.85
C GLY A 24 -12.80 -8.94 -11.64
N GLU A 25 -14.11 -9.08 -11.48
CA GLU A 25 -15.05 -8.12 -12.06
C GLU A 25 -14.85 -6.73 -11.47
N CYS A 26 -14.99 -5.69 -12.30
CA CYS A 26 -14.86 -4.31 -11.85
C CYS A 26 -15.91 -4.01 -10.75
N PRO A 27 -15.48 -3.68 -9.54
CA PRO A 27 -16.42 -3.36 -8.48
C PRO A 27 -17.14 -2.04 -8.77
N LYS A 28 -18.41 -1.96 -8.37
CA LYS A 28 -19.16 -0.68 -8.46
C LYS A 28 -18.61 0.37 -7.48
N GLU A 29 -18.08 -0.10 -6.36
CA GLU A 29 -17.49 0.74 -5.32
C GLU A 29 -16.19 0.09 -4.81
N ILE A 30 -15.17 0.93 -4.55
CA ILE A 30 -13.90 0.54 -3.94
C ILE A 30 -13.63 1.40 -2.72
N VAL A 31 -13.12 0.79 -1.63
CA VAL A 31 -12.79 1.54 -0.42
C VAL A 31 -11.29 1.85 -0.32
N ILE A 32 -10.98 3.10 0.01
CA ILE A 32 -9.65 3.51 0.44
C ILE A 32 -9.64 3.55 1.97
N PHE A 33 -8.86 2.65 2.58
CA PHE A 33 -8.60 2.67 4.01
C PHE A 33 -7.46 3.65 4.30
N ARG A 34 -7.77 4.75 4.95
CA ARG A 34 -6.81 5.79 5.30
C ARG A 34 -6.39 5.67 6.75
N GLN A 35 -5.11 5.80 7.02
CA GLN A 35 -4.61 5.95 8.38
C GLN A 35 -4.47 7.43 8.72
N ILE A 36 -5.25 7.88 9.68
CA ILE A 36 -5.26 9.26 10.15
C ILE A 36 -4.44 9.36 11.44
N ASN A 37 -3.50 10.28 11.48
CA ASN A 37 -2.71 10.63 12.65
C ASN A 37 -2.95 12.12 12.94
N GLU A 38 -3.52 12.44 14.12
CA GLU A 38 -3.77 13.81 14.55
C GLU A 38 -4.52 14.66 13.49
N GLY A 39 -5.53 14.05 12.85
CA GLY A 39 -6.35 14.70 11.83
C GLY A 39 -5.71 14.85 10.44
N ARG A 40 -4.53 14.26 10.22
CA ARG A 40 -3.81 14.33 8.93
C ARG A 40 -3.52 12.95 8.37
N LEU A 41 -3.47 12.83 7.06
CA LEU A 41 -2.86 11.66 6.39
C LEU A 41 -1.38 11.57 6.78
N GLY A 42 -0.93 10.34 7.06
CA GLY A 42 0.35 10.11 7.71
C GLY A 42 1.61 10.56 6.94
N SER A 43 1.56 10.74 5.61
CA SER A 43 2.71 11.20 4.83
C SER A 43 2.33 11.66 3.41
N ASN A 44 3.14 12.55 2.83
CA ASN A 44 3.02 12.96 1.43
C ASN A 44 3.08 11.77 0.43
N GLN A 45 3.75 10.69 0.79
CA GLN A 45 3.78 9.48 -0.06
C GLN A 45 2.41 8.84 -0.16
N GLN A 46 1.67 8.74 0.94
CA GLN A 46 0.31 8.19 0.93
C GLN A 46 -0.62 9.06 0.08
N GLU A 47 -0.55 10.38 0.26
CA GLU A 47 -1.34 11.33 -0.54
C GLU A 47 -1.05 11.21 -2.04
N ASN A 48 0.22 11.12 -2.41
CA ASN A 48 0.62 11.00 -3.82
C ASN A 48 0.22 9.64 -4.40
N ARG A 49 0.29 8.54 -3.64
CA ARG A 49 -0.23 7.23 -4.06
C ARG A 49 -1.73 7.30 -4.30
N GLU A 50 -2.47 7.90 -3.37
CA GLU A 50 -3.91 8.08 -3.53
C GLU A 50 -4.27 8.94 -4.75
N LYS A 51 -3.54 10.03 -4.99
CA LYS A 51 -3.71 10.85 -6.21
C LYS A 51 -3.52 10.02 -7.48
N GLY A 52 -2.45 9.20 -7.52
CA GLY A 52 -2.18 8.31 -8.64
C GLY A 52 -3.28 7.27 -8.85
N PHE A 53 -3.76 6.66 -7.76
CA PHE A 53 -4.87 5.71 -7.78
C PHE A 53 -6.15 6.35 -8.34
N ARG A 54 -6.55 7.50 -7.79
CA ARG A 54 -7.75 8.22 -8.24
C ARG A 54 -7.67 8.64 -9.70
N LYS A 55 -6.47 9.06 -10.14
CA LYS A 55 -6.23 9.39 -11.54
C LYS A 55 -6.51 8.20 -12.45
N TYR A 56 -5.97 7.01 -12.13
CA TYR A 56 -6.23 5.80 -12.90
C TYR A 56 -7.73 5.46 -12.96
N MET A 57 -8.41 5.51 -11.80
CA MET A 57 -9.84 5.21 -11.71
C MET A 57 -10.67 6.19 -12.54
N GLN A 58 -10.36 7.48 -12.49
CA GLN A 58 -11.04 8.50 -13.29
C GLN A 58 -10.85 8.30 -14.80
N GLU A 59 -9.64 7.88 -15.21
CA GLU A 59 -9.30 7.70 -16.63
C GLU A 59 -9.91 6.41 -17.22
N HIS A 60 -10.05 5.35 -16.44
CA HIS A 60 -10.41 4.02 -16.94
C HIS A 60 -11.72 3.46 -16.39
N PHE A 61 -12.14 3.90 -15.20
CA PHE A 61 -13.32 3.39 -14.49
C PHE A 61 -14.10 4.54 -13.84
N PRO A 62 -14.56 5.54 -14.61
CA PRO A 62 -15.19 6.75 -14.06
C PRO A 62 -16.49 6.47 -13.29
N ASP A 63 -17.16 5.36 -13.60
CA ASP A 63 -18.40 4.95 -12.93
C ASP A 63 -18.16 4.19 -11.61
N CYS A 64 -16.92 3.79 -11.32
CA CYS A 64 -16.58 3.14 -10.05
C CYS A 64 -16.46 4.18 -8.94
N LYS A 65 -17.36 4.10 -7.96
CA LYS A 65 -17.35 5.02 -6.82
C LYS A 65 -16.22 4.69 -5.86
N ILE A 66 -15.47 5.70 -5.44
CA ILE A 66 -14.44 5.57 -4.41
C ILE A 66 -15.02 6.07 -3.09
N VAL A 67 -15.12 5.17 -2.12
CA VAL A 67 -15.49 5.48 -0.73
C VAL A 67 -14.24 5.49 0.16
N GLU A 68 -14.32 6.14 1.30
CA GLU A 68 -13.17 6.33 2.18
C GLU A 68 -13.54 5.90 3.60
N LEU A 69 -12.65 5.13 4.23
CA LEU A 69 -12.75 4.81 5.65
C LEU A 69 -11.47 5.28 6.38
N ASN A 70 -11.65 6.19 7.31
CA ASN A 70 -10.56 6.70 8.14
C ASN A 70 -10.39 5.83 9.38
N LEU A 71 -9.20 5.29 9.57
CA LEU A 71 -8.78 4.47 10.71
C LEU A 71 -7.72 5.18 11.53
N TYR A 72 -7.63 4.86 12.82
CA TYR A 72 -6.79 5.57 13.78
C TYR A 72 -5.81 4.64 14.50
N ALA A 73 -5.09 3.85 13.84
CA ALA A 73 -4.15 2.78 14.28
C ALA A 73 -3.67 2.73 15.75
N LYS A 74 -3.83 3.80 16.52
CA LYS A 74 -3.54 3.87 17.96
C LYS A 74 -4.74 3.49 18.84
N ARG A 75 -5.88 3.18 18.23
CA ARG A 75 -7.16 2.88 18.88
C ARG A 75 -7.83 1.67 18.20
N PRO A 76 -7.29 0.45 18.39
CA PRO A 76 -7.74 -0.73 17.66
C PRO A 76 -9.23 -1.02 17.86
N ASP A 77 -9.77 -0.84 19.05
CA ASP A 77 -11.20 -1.06 19.34
C ASP A 77 -12.10 -0.08 18.60
N GLU A 78 -11.67 1.18 18.42
CA GLU A 78 -12.38 2.18 17.63
C GLU A 78 -12.31 1.83 16.14
N ASP A 79 -11.15 1.40 15.65
CA ASP A 79 -10.96 1.00 14.25
C ASP A 79 -11.83 -0.23 13.91
N GLU A 80 -11.95 -1.20 14.81
CA GLU A 80 -12.84 -2.35 14.63
C GLU A 80 -14.32 -1.93 14.58
N ALA A 81 -14.76 -1.07 15.49
CA ALA A 81 -16.13 -0.54 15.49
C ALA A 81 -16.45 0.24 14.21
N LEU A 82 -15.48 1.03 13.70
CA LEU A 82 -15.63 1.75 12.43
C LEU A 82 -15.74 0.80 11.24
N MET A 83 -14.93 -0.26 11.19
CA MET A 83 -15.00 -1.27 10.13
C MET A 83 -16.31 -2.06 10.19
N ASN A 84 -16.77 -2.46 11.38
CA ASN A 84 -18.05 -3.14 11.58
C ASN A 84 -19.20 -2.29 11.01
N ARG A 85 -19.27 -1.03 11.38
CA ARG A 85 -20.28 -0.10 10.88
C ARG A 85 -20.18 0.08 9.37
N PHE A 86 -18.97 0.31 8.85
CA PHE A 86 -18.74 0.53 7.43
C PHE A 86 -19.24 -0.64 6.58
N PHE A 87 -18.89 -1.87 6.93
CA PHE A 87 -19.29 -3.04 6.17
C PHE A 87 -20.78 -3.38 6.32
N GLN A 88 -21.41 -3.01 7.44
CA GLN A 88 -22.87 -3.09 7.59
C GLN A 88 -23.60 -2.10 6.67
N GLU A 89 -23.10 -0.86 6.59
CA GLU A 89 -23.68 0.21 5.76
C GLU A 89 -23.34 0.04 4.26
N ASN A 90 -22.27 -0.67 3.91
CA ASN A 90 -21.75 -0.81 2.54
C ASN A 90 -21.48 -2.30 2.17
N PRO A 91 -22.49 -3.18 2.22
CA PRO A 91 -22.30 -4.62 1.96
C PRO A 91 -21.88 -4.92 0.51
N GLN A 92 -22.06 -3.98 -0.42
CA GLN A 92 -21.68 -4.10 -1.84
C GLN A 92 -20.20 -3.86 -2.08
N VAL A 93 -19.46 -3.28 -1.12
CA VAL A 93 -18.02 -3.02 -1.26
C VAL A 93 -17.24 -4.31 -1.04
N THR A 94 -16.60 -4.79 -2.09
CA THR A 94 -15.84 -6.05 -2.11
C THR A 94 -14.37 -5.88 -2.44
N CYS A 95 -13.92 -4.63 -2.63
CA CYS A 95 -12.54 -4.32 -2.97
C CYS A 95 -12.05 -3.09 -2.19
N GLY A 96 -10.81 -3.14 -1.73
CA GLY A 96 -10.21 -2.04 -0.99
C GLY A 96 -8.71 -1.96 -1.11
N ILE A 97 -8.18 -0.80 -0.73
CA ILE A 97 -6.75 -0.52 -0.76
C ILE A 97 -6.34 0.34 0.43
N THR A 98 -5.12 0.14 0.91
CA THR A 98 -4.45 1.09 1.79
C THR A 98 -3.09 1.49 1.22
N PHE A 99 -2.70 2.77 1.36
CA PHE A 99 -1.47 3.33 0.79
C PHE A 99 -0.30 3.40 1.77
N ASN A 100 -0.45 2.77 2.92
CA ASN A 100 0.55 2.70 3.99
C ASN A 100 0.93 1.25 4.32
N SER A 101 1.85 1.07 5.26
CA SER A 101 2.37 -0.23 5.69
C SER A 101 1.44 -1.03 6.63
N LYS A 102 0.22 -0.56 6.90
CA LYS A 102 -0.64 -1.15 7.93
C LYS A 102 -1.84 -1.92 7.36
N VAL A 103 -1.70 -2.52 6.18
CA VAL A 103 -2.75 -3.33 5.55
C VAL A 103 -3.19 -4.50 6.45
N TYR A 104 -2.30 -4.96 7.33
CA TYR A 104 -2.62 -6.02 8.30
C TYR A 104 -3.81 -5.69 9.20
N ILE A 105 -4.07 -4.41 9.51
CA ILE A 105 -5.23 -4.02 10.34
C ILE A 105 -6.52 -4.48 9.66
N ILE A 106 -6.63 -4.22 8.37
CA ILE A 106 -7.79 -4.61 7.57
C ILE A 106 -7.74 -6.13 7.31
N GLY A 107 -6.59 -6.69 6.97
CA GLY A 107 -6.41 -8.12 6.70
C GLY A 107 -6.82 -8.98 7.88
N GLU A 108 -6.38 -8.66 9.09
CA GLU A 108 -6.74 -9.39 10.33
C GLU A 108 -8.23 -9.25 10.65
N TYR A 109 -8.82 -8.07 10.42
CA TYR A 109 -10.27 -7.88 10.53
C TYR A 109 -11.03 -8.81 9.56
N LEU A 110 -10.62 -8.87 8.29
CA LEU A 110 -11.24 -9.73 7.28
C LEU A 110 -11.14 -11.22 7.66
N ILE A 111 -10.00 -11.65 8.20
CA ILE A 111 -9.81 -13.03 8.71
C ILE A 111 -10.76 -13.29 9.87
N GLY A 112 -10.78 -12.43 10.88
CA GLY A 112 -11.63 -12.58 12.07
C GLY A 112 -13.12 -12.64 11.76
N HIS A 113 -13.56 -11.96 10.69
CA HIS A 113 -14.96 -11.93 10.24
C HIS A 113 -15.26 -12.88 9.07
N ASN A 114 -14.31 -13.74 8.68
CA ASN A 114 -14.45 -14.72 7.59
C ASN A 114 -14.87 -14.11 6.24
N MET A 115 -14.37 -12.90 5.92
CA MET A 115 -14.72 -12.15 4.70
C MET A 115 -13.82 -12.55 3.52
N LYS A 116 -13.93 -13.81 3.06
CA LYS A 116 -13.04 -14.43 2.04
C LYS A 116 -13.12 -13.82 0.63
N ASN A 117 -14.20 -13.13 0.31
CA ASN A 117 -14.44 -12.59 -1.04
C ASN A 117 -14.03 -11.13 -1.19
N PHE A 118 -13.47 -10.52 -0.13
CA PHE A 118 -13.00 -9.16 -0.19
C PHE A 118 -11.60 -9.10 -0.80
N LYS A 119 -11.41 -8.24 -1.80
CA LYS A 119 -10.12 -8.03 -2.48
C LYS A 119 -9.36 -6.88 -1.84
N LEU A 120 -8.15 -7.15 -1.36
CA LEU A 120 -7.37 -6.16 -0.61
C LEU A 120 -5.95 -6.04 -1.16
N ILE A 121 -5.54 -4.79 -1.40
CA ILE A 121 -4.16 -4.45 -1.79
C ILE A 121 -3.53 -3.55 -0.72
N GLY A 122 -2.27 -3.81 -0.43
CA GLY A 122 -1.51 -3.01 0.52
C GLY A 122 -0.06 -2.78 0.11
N TYR A 123 0.67 -2.14 1.01
CA TYR A 123 2.08 -1.79 0.84
C TYR A 123 2.91 -2.40 1.95
N ASP A 124 4.18 -2.62 1.63
CA ASP A 124 5.23 -3.08 2.53
C ASP A 124 5.12 -4.54 3.01
N LEU A 125 6.28 -5.09 3.35
CA LEU A 125 6.46 -6.48 3.74
C LEU A 125 6.66 -6.62 5.26
N LEU A 126 5.83 -5.93 6.05
CA LEU A 126 5.80 -6.20 7.49
C LEU A 126 5.36 -7.64 7.71
N HIS A 127 5.87 -8.29 8.74
CA HIS A 127 5.54 -9.69 9.06
C HIS A 127 4.03 -9.95 9.05
N ARG A 128 3.24 -9.08 9.71
CA ARG A 128 1.78 -9.19 9.75
C ARG A 128 1.13 -9.03 8.36
N ASN A 129 1.67 -8.16 7.49
CA ASN A 129 1.17 -8.02 6.13
C ASN A 129 1.38 -9.30 5.32
N VAL A 130 2.59 -9.90 5.45
CA VAL A 130 2.93 -11.16 4.79
C VAL A 130 2.08 -12.31 5.32
N SER A 131 1.80 -12.35 6.64
CA SER A 131 0.85 -13.34 7.20
C SER A 131 -0.53 -13.21 6.58
N CYS A 132 -1.09 -11.99 6.52
CA CYS A 132 -2.40 -11.76 5.90
C CYS A 132 -2.42 -12.12 4.40
N LEU A 133 -1.32 -11.90 3.67
CA LEU A 133 -1.16 -12.32 2.28
C LEU A 133 -1.21 -13.86 2.17
N LYS A 134 -0.48 -14.57 3.03
CA LYS A 134 -0.42 -16.04 3.05
C LYS A 134 -1.75 -16.68 3.47
N GLU A 135 -2.51 -16.00 4.30
CA GLU A 135 -3.85 -16.43 4.73
C GLU A 135 -4.96 -16.05 3.72
N GLY A 136 -4.59 -15.34 2.63
CA GLY A 136 -5.51 -14.98 1.55
C GLY A 136 -6.44 -13.80 1.87
N ALA A 137 -6.17 -13.05 2.94
CA ALA A 137 -6.91 -11.83 3.28
C ALA A 137 -6.38 -10.58 2.57
N VAL A 138 -5.16 -10.65 2.06
CA VAL A 138 -4.55 -9.64 1.17
C VAL A 138 -4.19 -10.33 -0.13
N ASP A 139 -4.58 -9.77 -1.26
CA ASP A 139 -4.30 -10.35 -2.58
C ASP A 139 -2.91 -9.93 -3.08
N PHE A 140 -2.55 -8.66 -2.89
CA PHE A 140 -1.26 -8.14 -3.34
C PHE A 140 -0.61 -7.21 -2.31
N LEU A 141 0.73 -7.31 -2.22
CA LEU A 141 1.58 -6.35 -1.52
C LEU A 141 2.52 -5.67 -2.50
N ILE A 142 2.65 -4.35 -2.38
CA ILE A 142 3.62 -3.57 -3.15
C ILE A 142 4.85 -3.32 -2.27
N ALA A 143 5.97 -3.97 -2.62
CA ALA A 143 7.22 -3.87 -1.88
C ALA A 143 8.03 -2.62 -2.25
N GLN A 144 8.67 -1.98 -1.25
CA GLN A 144 9.41 -0.73 -1.40
C GLN A 144 10.94 -0.84 -1.30
N GLN A 145 11.50 -1.99 -0.97
CA GLN A 145 12.94 -2.25 -0.83
C GLN A 145 13.68 -1.30 0.16
N PRO A 146 13.26 -1.21 1.43
CA PRO A 146 13.81 -0.23 2.37
C PRO A 146 15.31 -0.39 2.62
N THR A 147 15.84 -1.63 2.63
CA THR A 147 17.27 -1.90 2.77
C THR A 147 18.09 -1.30 1.62
N ALA A 148 17.65 -1.49 0.37
CA ALA A 148 18.31 -0.92 -0.78
C ALA A 148 18.27 0.62 -0.79
N GLN A 149 17.13 1.20 -0.37
CA GLN A 149 17.00 2.66 -0.21
C GLN A 149 17.97 3.20 0.83
N GLY A 150 18.07 2.56 1.99
CA GLY A 150 19.00 2.94 3.06
C GLY A 150 20.46 2.86 2.60
N TYR A 151 20.86 1.73 2.00
CA TYR A 151 22.21 1.54 1.47
C TYR A 151 22.58 2.62 0.45
N SER A 152 21.75 2.81 -0.57
CA SER A 152 21.98 3.79 -1.62
C SER A 152 22.00 5.23 -1.08
N GLY A 153 21.22 5.53 -0.04
CA GLY A 153 21.26 6.83 0.63
C GLY A 153 22.59 7.09 1.30
N VAL A 154 23.11 6.13 2.06
CA VAL A 154 24.43 6.23 2.73
C VAL A 154 25.56 6.28 1.68
N GLU A 155 25.54 5.43 0.68
CA GLU A 155 26.52 5.42 -0.42
C GLU A 155 26.59 6.79 -1.12
N SER A 156 25.44 7.39 -1.41
CA SER A 156 25.36 8.72 -2.03
C SER A 156 25.93 9.81 -1.13
N LEU A 157 25.69 9.74 0.17
CA LEU A 157 26.31 10.66 1.13
C LEU A 157 27.83 10.53 1.14
N CYS A 158 28.37 9.31 1.18
CA CYS A 158 29.81 9.05 1.10
C CYS A 158 30.40 9.57 -0.21
N ASN A 159 29.75 9.28 -1.33
CA ASN A 159 30.17 9.76 -2.64
C ASN A 159 30.26 11.29 -2.69
N HIS A 160 29.27 11.99 -2.16
CA HIS A 160 29.25 13.45 -2.14
C HIS A 160 30.25 14.05 -1.15
N LEU A 161 30.22 13.60 0.11
CA LEU A 161 30.98 14.24 1.19
C LEU A 161 32.47 13.88 1.16
N ILE A 162 32.80 12.61 0.89
CA ILE A 162 34.16 12.09 0.95
C ILE A 162 34.84 12.20 -0.42
N PHE A 163 34.19 11.62 -1.44
CA PHE A 163 34.79 11.53 -2.78
C PHE A 163 34.49 12.73 -3.68
N LYS A 164 33.70 13.70 -3.20
CA LYS A 164 33.35 14.94 -3.94
C LYS A 164 32.70 14.66 -5.31
N LYS A 165 32.03 13.54 -5.46
CA LYS A 165 31.32 13.15 -6.69
C LYS A 165 29.96 13.83 -6.77
N GLU A 166 29.51 14.08 -7.99
CA GLU A 166 28.12 14.48 -8.24
C GLU A 166 27.18 13.30 -7.94
N VAL A 167 26.02 13.62 -7.33
CA VAL A 167 25.01 12.64 -6.97
C VAL A 167 23.70 12.97 -7.67
N LYS A 168 23.10 11.97 -8.31
CA LYS A 168 21.78 12.11 -8.94
C LYS A 168 20.72 12.42 -7.88
N GLN A 169 19.96 13.48 -8.09
CA GLN A 169 18.96 13.95 -7.11
C GLN A 169 17.76 13.01 -6.95
N CYS A 170 17.26 12.39 -8.02
CA CYS A 170 16.10 11.51 -7.99
C CYS A 170 16.46 10.10 -8.49
N ASN A 171 16.36 9.12 -7.60
CA ASN A 171 16.65 7.70 -7.88
C ASN A 171 15.38 6.88 -7.57
N TYR A 172 14.61 6.59 -8.62
CA TYR A 172 13.38 5.82 -8.44
C TYR A 172 13.66 4.33 -8.33
N MET A 173 13.11 3.73 -7.28
CA MET A 173 13.13 2.28 -7.03
C MET A 173 12.03 1.58 -7.81
N PRO A 174 12.23 0.30 -8.19
CA PRO A 174 11.20 -0.51 -8.84
C PRO A 174 9.90 -0.60 -8.02
N ILE A 175 8.77 -0.68 -8.71
CA ILE A 175 7.48 -1.04 -8.11
C ILE A 175 7.35 -2.55 -8.25
N THR A 176 7.48 -3.28 -7.14
CA THR A 176 7.43 -4.75 -7.13
C THR A 176 6.11 -5.21 -6.54
N LEU A 177 5.34 -5.96 -7.33
CA LEU A 177 4.09 -6.59 -6.92
C LEU A 177 4.37 -8.00 -6.40
N LEU A 178 3.84 -8.30 -5.22
CA LEU A 178 3.96 -9.61 -4.60
C LEU A 178 2.57 -10.18 -4.29
N ALA A 179 2.42 -11.44 -4.66
CA ALA A 179 1.31 -12.31 -4.33
C ALA A 179 1.82 -13.48 -3.48
N VAL A 180 0.92 -14.35 -3.04
CA VAL A 180 1.28 -15.52 -2.22
C VAL A 180 2.29 -16.42 -2.93
N GLU A 181 2.22 -16.51 -4.26
CA GLU A 181 3.07 -17.39 -5.08
C GLU A 181 4.53 -16.93 -5.17
N ASN A 182 4.82 -15.63 -4.97
CA ASN A 182 6.18 -15.11 -5.18
C ASN A 182 6.79 -14.42 -3.94
N VAL A 183 6.03 -14.22 -2.87
CA VAL A 183 6.50 -13.48 -1.70
C VAL A 183 7.68 -14.16 -1.01
N ASP A 184 7.67 -15.47 -0.87
CA ASP A 184 8.77 -16.20 -0.19
C ASP A 184 10.06 -16.15 -1.00
N PHE A 185 10.01 -16.30 -2.31
CA PHE A 185 11.18 -16.15 -3.19
C PHE A 185 11.77 -14.74 -3.10
N TYR A 186 10.91 -13.73 -3.04
CA TYR A 186 11.35 -12.35 -2.86
C TYR A 186 12.04 -12.14 -1.51
N LEU A 187 11.44 -12.64 -0.42
CA LEU A 187 12.00 -12.51 0.92
C LEU A 187 13.35 -13.24 1.03
N ASP A 188 13.47 -14.44 0.49
CA ASP A 188 14.71 -15.22 0.52
C ASP A 188 15.85 -14.54 -0.27
N ALA A 189 15.55 -13.96 -1.42
CA ALA A 189 16.53 -13.22 -2.22
C ALA A 189 17.03 -11.93 -1.52
N HIS A 190 16.28 -11.40 -0.54
CA HIS A 190 16.59 -10.15 0.18
C HIS A 190 16.96 -10.38 1.66
N LYS A 191 17.05 -11.63 2.12
CA LYS A 191 17.68 -12.00 3.39
C LYS A 191 19.20 -11.86 3.26
N LYS A 192 19.75 -10.73 3.73
CA LYS A 192 21.21 -10.55 3.89
C LYS A 192 21.48 -10.02 5.29
#